data_21546ff6c447306858a8d1b3004cae39
#
_entry.id   21546ff6c447306858a8d1b3004cae39
#
_cell.length_a   1.000
_cell.length_b   1.000
_cell.length_c   1.000
_cell.angle_alpha   90.00
_cell.angle_beta   90.00
_cell.angle_gamma   90.00
#
_symmetry.space_group_name_H-M   'P 1'
#
loop_
_entity.id
_entity.type
_entity.pdbx_description
1 polymer ?
#
loop_
_entity_poly.entity_id
_entity_poly.type
_entity_poly.pdbx_seq_one_letter_code
_entity_poly.pdbx_strand_id
1 'polypeptide(L)'
;LAKKHKGFVLPAPEGFGIGSSKNYYFSHMYNCIYDCSYCFLQGMYSSANFVLFVNYEDFVLEIKKLISKKENITFFSGYDCDSLALENITGFASYILPIFKEYSNCILELRTKSNQIKPLDKIEPINNCVIAFSLMPDKISLALDKKAPTIKRRIATIKKLSALGWKIGLRFDPLIFGDSWKDQYQDLHENIFNVINISSIHSISYGPLRFPIAMYKKINSMYPVSYTHLRAHETPV
;
A
#
# COMPACT_ATOMS: atom_id res chain seq x y z
N LEU A 1 -1.63 -5.17 21.35
CA LEU A 1 -1.38 -6.47 20.75
C LEU A 1 -2.66 -7.31 20.80
N ALA A 2 -2.92 -8.11 19.74
CA ALA A 2 -4.10 -8.97 19.67
C ALA A 2 -3.78 -10.26 18.91
N LYS A 3 -4.63 -11.27 19.11
CA LYS A 3 -4.69 -12.46 18.27
C LYS A 3 -5.83 -12.29 17.27
N LYS A 4 -5.57 -12.52 15.99
CA LYS A 4 -6.62 -12.57 14.96
C LYS A 4 -7.24 -13.97 14.96
N HIS A 5 -8.56 -14.05 14.87
CA HIS A 5 -9.25 -15.34 14.97
C HIS A 5 -9.89 -15.79 13.64
N LYS A 6 -10.10 -14.87 12.70
CA LYS A 6 -10.72 -15.14 11.40
C LYS A 6 -10.35 -14.08 10.36
N GLY A 7 -10.57 -14.37 9.08
CA GLY A 7 -10.32 -13.42 8.01
C GLY A 7 -8.83 -13.07 7.87
N PHE A 8 -7.96 -14.08 7.99
CA PHE A 8 -6.51 -13.89 7.84
C PHE A 8 -6.15 -13.41 6.44
N VAL A 9 -6.75 -14.03 5.43
CA VAL A 9 -6.60 -13.70 4.02
C VAL A 9 -7.99 -13.63 3.41
N LEU A 10 -8.29 -12.53 2.71
CA LEU A 10 -9.61 -12.25 2.13
C LEU A 10 -9.47 -11.98 0.63
N PRO A 11 -10.50 -12.30 -0.19
CA PRO A 11 -10.51 -11.90 -1.59
C PRO A 11 -10.37 -10.38 -1.73
N ALA A 12 -9.54 -9.93 -2.67
CA ALA A 12 -9.45 -8.52 -2.98
C ALA A 12 -10.73 -8.04 -3.69
N PRO A 13 -11.12 -6.77 -3.53
CA PRO A 13 -12.23 -6.20 -4.28
C PRO A 13 -12.05 -6.38 -5.80
N GLU A 14 -13.17 -6.47 -6.51
CA GLU A 14 -13.18 -6.59 -7.97
C GLU A 14 -12.41 -5.42 -8.61
N GLY A 15 -11.64 -5.70 -9.65
CA GLY A 15 -10.77 -4.72 -10.32
C GLY A 15 -9.47 -4.40 -9.57
N PHE A 16 -9.21 -5.01 -8.41
CA PHE A 16 -7.99 -4.81 -7.66
C PHE A 16 -6.98 -5.91 -7.99
N GLY A 17 -6.00 -5.62 -8.85
CA GLY A 17 -5.02 -6.60 -9.29
C GLY A 17 -3.83 -5.98 -10.02
N ILE A 18 -2.76 -6.76 -10.17
CA ILE A 18 -1.52 -6.38 -10.88
C ILE A 18 -1.07 -7.46 -11.90
N GLY A 19 -2.01 -8.22 -12.41
CA GLY A 19 -1.75 -9.22 -13.48
C GLY A 19 -2.07 -10.66 -13.13
N SER A 20 -2.31 -11.02 -11.87
CA SER A 20 -2.72 -12.38 -11.51
C SER A 20 -4.22 -12.61 -11.71
N SER A 21 -4.59 -13.89 -11.94
CA SER A 21 -5.99 -14.31 -12.08
C SER A 21 -6.78 -14.28 -10.78
N LYS A 22 -6.10 -14.45 -9.64
CA LYS A 22 -6.68 -14.42 -8.30
C LYS A 22 -5.95 -13.39 -7.45
N ASN A 23 -6.72 -12.60 -6.73
CA ASN A 23 -6.20 -11.50 -5.92
C ASN A 23 -6.77 -11.60 -4.51
N TYR A 24 -5.89 -11.57 -3.52
CA TYR A 24 -6.22 -11.62 -2.11
C TYR A 24 -5.51 -10.51 -1.37
N TYR A 25 -6.05 -10.11 -0.23
CA TYR A 25 -5.38 -9.19 0.68
C TYR A 25 -5.33 -9.73 2.10
N PHE A 26 -4.38 -9.23 2.85
CA PHE A 26 -4.27 -9.48 4.28
C PHE A 26 -3.66 -8.27 4.98
N SER A 27 -3.92 -8.16 6.29
CA SER A 27 -3.42 -7.06 7.09
C SER A 27 -2.99 -7.58 8.45
N HIS A 28 -1.69 -7.46 8.73
CA HIS A 28 -1.11 -7.84 10.01
C HIS A 28 -1.39 -6.82 11.12
N MET A 29 -1.93 -5.66 10.75
CA MET A 29 -2.35 -4.59 11.64
C MET A 29 -3.68 -3.99 11.22
N TYR A 30 -4.36 -3.31 12.15
CA TYR A 30 -5.44 -2.38 11.87
C TYR A 30 -5.04 -0.96 12.25
N ASN A 31 -5.50 -0.01 11.46
CA ASN A 31 -5.15 1.40 11.45
C ASN A 31 -3.71 1.68 11.00
N CYS A 32 -3.47 2.91 10.55
CA CYS A 32 -2.22 3.34 9.99
C CYS A 32 -1.70 4.59 10.70
N ILE A 33 -0.40 4.60 11.02
CA ILE A 33 0.24 5.72 11.72
C ILE A 33 0.33 7.01 10.88
N TYR A 34 0.16 6.91 9.55
CA TYR A 34 0.35 8.05 8.65
C TYR A 34 -0.80 9.03 8.59
N ASP A 35 -2.00 8.63 9.06
CA ASP A 35 -3.12 9.54 9.27
C ASP A 35 -3.46 10.41 8.04
N CYS A 36 -3.44 9.79 6.83
CA CYS A 36 -3.74 10.51 5.59
C CYS A 36 -5.20 10.93 5.56
N SER A 37 -5.47 12.22 5.24
CA SER A 37 -6.82 12.79 5.32
C SER A 37 -7.83 12.13 4.37
N TYR A 38 -7.37 11.63 3.21
CA TYR A 38 -8.20 10.96 2.21
C TYR A 38 -8.31 9.44 2.43
N CYS A 39 -7.72 8.89 3.50
CA CYS A 39 -7.69 7.46 3.69
C CYS A 39 -9.04 6.93 4.18
N PHE A 40 -9.53 5.86 3.57
CA PHE A 40 -10.78 5.22 3.99
C PHE A 40 -10.73 4.69 5.43
N LEU A 41 -9.55 4.44 5.97
CA LEU A 41 -9.36 4.02 7.36
C LEU A 41 -9.88 5.08 8.35
N GLN A 42 -9.93 6.36 7.98
CA GLN A 42 -10.51 7.43 8.80
C GLN A 42 -11.98 7.16 9.16
N GLY A 43 -12.72 6.48 8.29
CA GLY A 43 -14.12 6.17 8.51
C GLY A 43 -14.42 4.70 8.81
N MET A 44 -13.45 3.80 8.64
CA MET A 44 -13.67 2.35 8.68
C MET A 44 -13.81 1.83 10.11
N TYR A 45 -12.94 2.26 10.99
CA TYR A 45 -12.93 1.81 12.39
C TYR A 45 -13.55 2.87 13.32
N SER A 46 -14.19 2.40 14.39
CA SER A 46 -14.73 3.26 15.45
C SER A 46 -13.69 3.64 16.51
N SER A 47 -12.48 3.10 16.41
CA SER A 47 -11.36 3.34 17.34
C SER A 47 -10.12 3.79 16.55
N ALA A 48 -9.39 4.75 17.09
CA ALA A 48 -8.10 5.21 16.59
C ALA A 48 -6.91 4.36 17.06
N ASN A 49 -7.16 3.30 17.85
CA ASN A 49 -6.09 2.43 18.34
C ASN A 49 -5.46 1.62 17.21
N PHE A 50 -4.13 1.51 17.24
CA PHE A 50 -3.41 0.57 16.37
C PHE A 50 -3.51 -0.83 16.97
N VAL A 51 -3.87 -1.80 16.15
CA VAL A 51 -3.94 -3.20 16.56
C VAL A 51 -2.92 -4.00 15.78
N LEU A 52 -1.92 -4.56 16.46
CA LEU A 52 -0.96 -5.48 15.88
C LEU A 52 -1.39 -6.92 16.21
N PHE A 53 -1.57 -7.72 15.17
CA PHE A 53 -1.81 -9.17 15.31
C PHE A 53 -0.48 -9.90 15.44
N VAL A 54 -0.35 -10.73 16.48
CA VAL A 54 0.92 -11.39 16.80
C VAL A 54 1.02 -12.82 16.29
N ASN A 55 -0.06 -13.39 15.79
CA ASN A 55 -0.12 -14.78 15.31
C ASN A 55 0.12 -14.83 13.78
N TYR A 56 1.33 -14.49 13.36
CA TYR A 56 1.72 -14.46 11.94
C TYR A 56 1.66 -15.83 11.26
N GLU A 57 1.89 -16.89 12.02
CA GLU A 57 1.79 -18.27 11.58
C GLU A 57 0.42 -18.63 11.00
N ASP A 58 -0.66 -18.09 11.57
CA ASP A 58 -2.01 -18.35 11.10
C ASP A 58 -2.26 -17.69 9.71
N PHE A 59 -1.69 -16.51 9.44
CA PHE A 59 -1.70 -15.89 8.12
C PHE A 59 -0.97 -16.77 7.10
N VAL A 60 0.20 -17.29 7.48
CA VAL A 60 1.02 -18.14 6.63
C VAL A 60 0.28 -19.43 6.28
N LEU A 61 -0.39 -20.05 7.24
CA LEU A 61 -1.19 -21.25 7.00
C LEU A 61 -2.27 -21.01 5.94
N GLU A 62 -3.01 -19.89 6.04
CA GLU A 62 -4.04 -19.56 5.04
C GLU A 62 -3.44 -19.22 3.67
N ILE A 63 -2.32 -18.49 3.63
CA ILE A 63 -1.58 -18.20 2.39
C ILE A 63 -1.15 -19.51 1.72
N LYS A 64 -0.52 -20.44 2.45
CA LYS A 64 -0.08 -21.74 1.92
C LYS A 64 -1.23 -22.57 1.37
N LYS A 65 -2.40 -22.59 2.02
CA LYS A 65 -3.60 -23.27 1.53
C LYS A 65 -4.08 -22.70 0.18
N LEU A 66 -3.96 -21.38 -0.02
CA LEU A 66 -4.34 -20.76 -1.28
C LEU A 66 -3.31 -21.07 -2.39
N ILE A 67 -2.02 -20.96 -2.09
CA ILE A 67 -0.93 -21.24 -3.03
C ILE A 67 -0.98 -22.69 -3.53
N SER A 68 -1.36 -23.66 -2.67
CA SER A 68 -1.43 -25.07 -3.04
C SER A 68 -2.40 -25.37 -4.16
N LYS A 69 -3.34 -24.47 -4.48
CA LYS A 69 -4.27 -24.58 -5.61
C LYS A 69 -3.61 -24.39 -6.99
N LYS A 70 -2.32 -24.05 -7.04
CA LYS A 70 -1.50 -23.86 -8.25
C LYS A 70 -2.02 -22.80 -9.24
N GLU A 71 -2.84 -21.87 -8.77
CA GLU A 71 -3.28 -20.69 -9.54
C GLU A 71 -2.23 -19.57 -9.44
N ASN A 72 -2.24 -18.65 -10.42
CA ASN A 72 -1.46 -17.43 -10.32
C ASN A 72 -2.16 -16.47 -9.36
N ILE A 73 -1.55 -16.22 -8.20
CA ILE A 73 -2.15 -15.46 -7.11
C ILE A 73 -1.31 -14.23 -6.79
N THR A 74 -1.97 -13.09 -6.59
CA THR A 74 -1.35 -11.95 -5.92
C THR A 74 -1.92 -11.77 -4.52
N PHE A 75 -1.03 -11.60 -3.56
CA PHE A 75 -1.35 -11.23 -2.19
C PHE A 75 -0.94 -9.78 -1.94
N PHE A 76 -1.90 -8.96 -1.52
CA PHE A 76 -1.68 -7.57 -1.16
C PHE A 76 -1.59 -7.44 0.35
N SER A 77 -0.44 -7.03 0.86
CA SER A 77 -0.26 -6.68 2.27
C SER A 77 -0.62 -5.22 2.52
N GLY A 78 -1.12 -4.92 3.72
CA GLY A 78 -1.32 -3.55 4.16
C GLY A 78 -2.60 -2.90 3.64
N TYR A 79 -3.67 -3.66 3.42
CA TYR A 79 -4.96 -3.09 3.05
C TYR A 79 -5.54 -2.21 4.18
N ASP A 80 -5.48 -2.70 5.43
CA ASP A 80 -5.97 -1.99 6.62
C ASP A 80 -4.86 -1.27 7.40
N CYS A 81 -3.65 -1.18 6.83
CA CYS A 81 -2.48 -0.52 7.42
C CYS A 81 -1.46 -0.17 6.32
N ASP A 82 -0.32 0.37 6.69
CA ASP A 82 0.85 0.43 5.81
C ASP A 82 1.73 -0.79 6.07
N SER A 83 2.21 -1.46 5.01
CA SER A 83 2.96 -2.73 5.14
C SER A 83 4.29 -2.58 5.87
N LEU A 84 4.94 -1.41 5.81
CA LEU A 84 6.30 -1.21 6.31
C LEU A 84 6.43 -0.09 7.36
N ALA A 85 5.35 0.66 7.65
CA ALA A 85 5.43 1.82 8.53
C ALA A 85 6.00 1.50 9.92
N LEU A 86 5.70 0.34 10.45
CA LEU A 86 6.16 -0.16 11.75
C LEU A 86 7.07 -1.39 11.65
N GLU A 87 7.67 -1.65 10.48
CA GLU A 87 8.46 -2.86 10.25
C GLU A 87 9.60 -3.04 11.26
N ASN A 88 10.23 -1.95 11.71
CA ASN A 88 11.28 -2.00 12.74
C ASN A 88 10.78 -2.57 14.10
N ILE A 89 9.47 -2.56 14.33
CA ILE A 89 8.83 -3.06 15.56
C ILE A 89 8.17 -4.40 15.29
N THR A 90 7.49 -4.52 14.15
CA THR A 90 6.65 -5.69 13.85
C THR A 90 7.45 -6.87 13.31
N GLY A 91 8.53 -6.61 12.56
CA GLY A 91 9.31 -7.63 11.86
C GLY A 91 8.50 -8.45 10.87
N PHE A 92 7.32 -7.95 10.46
CA PHE A 92 6.37 -8.71 9.65
C PHE A 92 6.91 -9.02 8.25
N ALA A 93 7.48 -8.02 7.56
CA ALA A 93 8.06 -8.25 6.24
C ALA A 93 9.23 -9.24 6.32
N SER A 94 10.10 -9.10 7.33
CA SER A 94 11.21 -10.02 7.58
C SER A 94 10.73 -11.47 7.84
N TYR A 95 9.56 -11.62 8.45
CA TYR A 95 8.94 -12.93 8.71
C TYR A 95 8.31 -13.54 7.46
N ILE A 96 7.59 -12.73 6.65
CA ILE A 96 6.78 -13.24 5.53
C ILE A 96 7.60 -13.47 4.25
N LEU A 97 8.60 -12.63 3.97
CA LEU A 97 9.37 -12.68 2.73
C LEU A 97 10.04 -14.03 2.45
N PRO A 98 10.70 -14.71 3.42
CA PRO A 98 11.29 -16.03 3.18
C PRO A 98 10.29 -17.06 2.70
N ILE A 99 9.03 -16.97 3.15
CA ILE A 99 7.95 -17.88 2.77
C ILE A 99 7.61 -17.72 1.29
N PHE A 100 7.50 -16.48 0.81
CA PHE A 100 7.21 -16.23 -0.59
C PHE A 100 8.36 -16.61 -1.53
N LYS A 101 9.61 -16.63 -1.05
CA LYS A 101 10.77 -17.10 -1.83
C LYS A 101 10.61 -18.55 -2.29
N GLU A 102 9.86 -19.37 -1.54
CA GLU A 102 9.64 -20.79 -1.86
C GLU A 102 8.61 -21.02 -2.99
N TYR A 103 7.83 -20.00 -3.37
CA TYR A 103 6.68 -20.17 -4.27
C TYR A 103 6.74 -19.20 -5.47
N SER A 104 7.06 -19.73 -6.65
CA SER A 104 7.16 -18.93 -7.88
C SER A 104 5.81 -18.56 -8.52
N ASN A 105 4.72 -19.24 -8.14
CA ASN A 105 3.38 -19.04 -8.71
C ASN A 105 2.54 -18.00 -7.98
N CYS A 106 3.12 -17.23 -7.08
CA CYS A 106 2.43 -16.16 -6.39
C CYS A 106 3.29 -14.90 -6.30
N ILE A 107 2.63 -13.76 -6.20
CA ILE A 107 3.25 -12.44 -6.02
C ILE A 107 2.81 -11.91 -4.66
N LEU A 108 3.76 -11.35 -3.92
CA LEU A 108 3.48 -10.55 -2.73
C LEU A 108 3.67 -9.06 -3.07
N GLU A 109 2.66 -8.24 -2.85
CA GLU A 109 2.81 -6.79 -2.86
C GLU A 109 2.86 -6.25 -1.42
N LEU A 110 3.94 -5.57 -1.07
CA LEU A 110 4.06 -4.78 0.14
C LEU A 110 3.77 -3.32 -0.21
N ARG A 111 2.52 -2.85 0.02
CA ARG A 111 2.12 -1.48 -0.27
C ARG A 111 2.50 -0.55 0.87
N THR A 112 3.17 0.57 0.55
CA THR A 112 3.72 1.45 1.58
C THR A 112 3.89 2.90 1.13
N LYS A 113 3.92 3.82 2.11
CA LYS A 113 4.45 5.18 2.03
C LYS A 113 5.74 5.32 2.85
N SER A 114 6.18 4.23 3.47
CA SER A 114 7.26 4.22 4.43
C SER A 114 8.64 4.37 3.79
N ASN A 115 9.56 4.97 4.52
CA ASN A 115 10.99 4.89 4.28
C ASN A 115 11.71 3.94 5.26
N GLN A 116 10.96 3.14 6.01
CA GLN A 116 11.47 2.14 6.95
C GLN A 116 11.83 0.85 6.22
N ILE A 117 12.98 0.85 5.54
CA ILE A 117 13.41 -0.27 4.68
C ILE A 117 14.63 -1.01 5.22
N LYS A 118 15.12 -0.68 6.43
CA LYS A 118 16.29 -1.34 7.00
C LYS A 118 16.23 -2.87 6.99
N PRO A 119 15.09 -3.52 7.26
CA PRO A 119 15.00 -4.97 7.12
C PRO A 119 15.23 -5.46 5.70
N LEU A 120 14.71 -4.73 4.69
CA LEU A 120 14.86 -5.07 3.27
C LEU A 120 16.31 -4.91 2.77
N ASP A 121 17.09 -4.06 3.40
CA ASP A 121 18.53 -3.91 3.10
C ASP A 121 19.36 -5.17 3.45
N LYS A 122 18.81 -6.02 4.33
CA LYS A 122 19.50 -7.23 4.85
C LYS A 122 18.97 -8.52 4.22
N ILE A 123 17.90 -8.44 3.43
CA ILE A 123 17.28 -9.57 2.77
C ILE A 123 17.61 -9.50 1.28
N GLU A 124 18.04 -10.60 0.71
CA GLU A 124 18.22 -10.70 -0.74
C GLU A 124 16.88 -10.45 -1.45
N PRO A 125 16.82 -9.61 -2.50
CA PRO A 125 15.60 -9.34 -3.23
C PRO A 125 14.94 -10.61 -3.77
N ILE A 126 13.63 -10.67 -3.64
CA ILE A 126 12.81 -11.80 -4.08
C ILE A 126 12.04 -11.39 -5.33
N ASN A 127 12.19 -12.15 -6.42
CA ASN A 127 11.61 -11.79 -7.73
C ASN A 127 10.09 -11.67 -7.74
N ASN A 128 9.42 -12.40 -6.88
CA ASN A 128 7.97 -12.40 -6.74
C ASN A 128 7.47 -11.51 -5.57
N CYS A 129 8.30 -10.62 -5.09
CA CYS A 129 7.90 -9.59 -4.13
C CYS A 129 8.01 -8.20 -4.77
N VAL A 130 6.94 -7.43 -4.71
CA VAL A 130 6.83 -6.06 -5.22
C VAL A 130 6.71 -5.10 -4.06
N ILE A 131 7.66 -4.16 -3.94
CA ILE A 131 7.56 -3.07 -2.98
C ILE A 131 6.83 -1.92 -3.66
N ALA A 132 5.58 -1.69 -3.30
CA ALA A 132 4.70 -0.77 -4.00
C ALA A 132 4.53 0.55 -3.23
N PHE A 133 5.00 1.64 -3.83
CA PHE A 133 4.94 2.97 -3.21
C PHE A 133 3.70 3.74 -3.66
N SER A 134 2.93 4.23 -2.68
CA SER A 134 1.87 5.21 -2.95
C SER A 134 2.47 6.59 -3.16
N LEU A 135 2.12 7.24 -4.27
CA LEU A 135 2.72 8.45 -4.77
C LEU A 135 1.66 9.44 -5.23
N MET A 136 1.91 10.72 -4.98
CA MET A 136 1.13 11.86 -5.48
C MET A 136 2.03 13.10 -5.54
N PRO A 137 1.64 14.18 -6.21
CA PRO A 137 2.44 15.41 -6.24
C PRO A 137 2.77 15.94 -4.85
N ASP A 138 3.97 16.52 -4.70
CA ASP A 138 4.51 16.92 -3.40
C ASP A 138 3.60 17.92 -2.66
N LYS A 139 3.05 18.93 -3.36
CA LYS A 139 2.11 19.88 -2.78
C LYS A 139 0.85 19.22 -2.23
N ILE A 140 0.32 18.24 -2.95
CA ILE A 140 -0.86 17.47 -2.54
C ILE A 140 -0.50 16.57 -1.34
N SER A 141 0.65 15.91 -1.41
CA SER A 141 1.14 15.06 -0.32
C SER A 141 1.36 15.83 0.98
N LEU A 142 1.93 17.02 0.92
CA LEU A 142 2.12 17.89 2.10
C LEU A 142 0.79 18.28 2.76
N ALA A 143 -0.25 18.47 1.96
CA ALA A 143 -1.58 18.81 2.46
C ALA A 143 -2.35 17.62 3.04
N LEU A 144 -2.22 16.43 2.44
CA LEU A 144 -3.10 15.29 2.69
C LEU A 144 -2.43 14.11 3.40
N ASP A 145 -1.13 13.87 3.19
CA ASP A 145 -0.35 12.77 3.79
C ASP A 145 0.30 13.20 5.13
N LYS A 146 -0.51 13.60 6.09
CA LYS A 146 -0.11 14.35 7.31
C LYS A 146 1.15 13.85 8.02
N LYS A 147 1.26 12.55 8.26
CA LYS A 147 2.37 11.93 9.02
C LYS A 147 3.25 11.01 8.19
N ALA A 148 2.97 10.90 6.89
CA ALA A 148 3.76 10.05 6.01
C ALA A 148 5.07 10.74 5.59
N PRO A 149 6.12 9.98 5.24
CA PRO A 149 7.33 10.54 4.66
C PRO A 149 7.03 11.36 3.40
N THR A 150 7.78 12.47 3.21
CA THR A 150 7.64 13.32 2.01
C THR A 150 7.87 12.53 0.73
N ILE A 151 7.36 13.02 -0.38
CA ILE A 151 7.56 12.40 -1.71
C ILE A 151 9.05 12.30 -2.04
N LYS A 152 9.84 13.32 -1.72
CA LYS A 152 11.31 13.29 -1.87
C LYS A 152 11.94 12.10 -1.14
N ARG A 153 11.51 11.80 0.09
CA ARG A 153 12.01 10.64 0.85
C ARG A 153 11.54 9.33 0.25
N ARG A 154 10.29 9.24 -0.23
CA ARG A 154 9.78 8.04 -0.90
C ARG A 154 10.57 7.77 -2.19
N ILE A 155 10.83 8.79 -3.02
CA ILE A 155 11.63 8.67 -4.25
C ILE A 155 13.06 8.22 -3.94
N ALA A 156 13.70 8.78 -2.91
CA ALA A 156 15.03 8.34 -2.49
C ALA A 156 15.03 6.86 -2.03
N THR A 157 13.94 6.43 -1.38
CA THR A 157 13.75 5.03 -0.96
C THR A 157 13.56 4.10 -2.15
N ILE A 158 12.74 4.52 -3.12
CA ILE A 158 12.54 3.81 -4.40
C ILE A 158 13.88 3.63 -5.12
N LYS A 159 14.66 4.71 -5.27
CA LYS A 159 16.00 4.65 -5.87
C LYS A 159 16.88 3.61 -5.20
N LYS A 160 16.93 3.62 -3.87
CA LYS A 160 17.74 2.67 -3.09
C LYS A 160 17.30 1.22 -3.31
N LEU A 161 15.99 0.93 -3.19
CA LEU A 161 15.47 -0.42 -3.36
C LEU A 161 15.61 -0.93 -4.80
N SER A 162 15.40 -0.06 -5.79
CA SER A 162 15.64 -0.36 -7.20
C SER A 162 17.11 -0.74 -7.46
N ALA A 163 18.05 0.00 -6.87
CA ALA A 163 19.48 -0.30 -6.98
C ALA A 163 19.88 -1.62 -6.29
N LEU A 164 19.17 -2.01 -5.24
CA LEU A 164 19.35 -3.31 -4.57
C LEU A 164 18.74 -4.49 -5.36
N GLY A 165 17.94 -4.23 -6.40
CA GLY A 165 17.31 -5.26 -7.24
C GLY A 165 15.85 -5.60 -6.89
N TRP A 166 15.22 -4.90 -5.94
CA TRP A 166 13.82 -5.11 -5.63
C TRP A 166 12.91 -4.70 -6.80
N LYS A 167 11.83 -5.45 -7.00
CA LYS A 167 10.75 -5.05 -7.93
C LYS A 167 9.91 -3.96 -7.29
N ILE A 168 9.68 -2.89 -8.07
CA ILE A 168 9.00 -1.68 -7.60
C ILE A 168 7.62 -1.56 -8.25
N GLY A 169 6.61 -1.31 -7.43
CA GLY A 169 5.28 -0.88 -7.86
C GLY A 169 5.11 0.63 -7.67
N LEU A 170 4.63 1.33 -8.67
CA LEU A 170 4.28 2.74 -8.57
C LEU A 170 2.76 2.87 -8.51
N ARG A 171 2.23 3.43 -7.42
CA ARG A 171 0.80 3.52 -7.13
C ARG A 171 0.38 4.97 -7.02
N PHE A 172 -0.10 5.51 -8.14
CA PHE A 172 -0.72 6.84 -8.20
C PHE A 172 -2.21 6.72 -7.85
N ASP A 173 -2.46 6.33 -6.61
CA ASP A 173 -3.78 6.03 -6.09
C ASP A 173 -3.90 6.57 -4.64
N PRO A 174 -4.72 7.64 -4.42
CA PRO A 174 -5.62 8.26 -5.38
C PRO A 174 -4.97 9.32 -6.27
N LEU A 175 -5.49 9.46 -7.50
CA LEU A 175 -5.28 10.67 -8.28
C LEU A 175 -6.14 11.78 -7.69
N ILE A 176 -5.51 12.90 -7.38
CA ILE A 176 -6.18 14.09 -6.86
C ILE A 176 -6.07 15.19 -7.92
N PHE A 177 -7.20 15.71 -8.35
CA PHE A 177 -7.30 16.78 -9.32
C PHE A 177 -7.40 18.13 -8.60
N GLY A 178 -6.69 19.11 -9.09
CA GLY A 178 -6.67 20.48 -8.58
C GLY A 178 -6.03 21.40 -9.62
N ASP A 179 -5.73 22.64 -9.24
CA ASP A 179 -5.06 23.56 -10.14
C ASP A 179 -3.69 23.02 -10.57
N SER A 180 -3.39 23.11 -11.86
CA SER A 180 -2.13 22.63 -12.44
C SER A 180 -1.79 21.17 -12.13
N TRP A 181 -2.80 20.31 -11.89
CA TRP A 181 -2.55 18.92 -11.54
C TRP A 181 -1.74 18.16 -12.61
N LYS A 182 -1.93 18.46 -13.89
CA LYS A 182 -1.19 17.82 -14.99
C LYS A 182 0.30 18.08 -14.87
N ASP A 183 0.69 19.33 -14.69
CA ASP A 183 2.09 19.73 -14.58
C ASP A 183 2.72 19.12 -13.31
N GLN A 184 1.97 19.12 -12.20
CA GLN A 184 2.44 18.52 -10.94
C GLN A 184 2.66 17.00 -11.05
N TYR A 185 1.79 16.28 -11.77
CA TYR A 185 2.00 14.85 -12.02
C TYR A 185 3.12 14.60 -13.02
N GLN A 186 3.29 15.46 -14.03
CA GLN A 186 4.42 15.39 -14.95
C GLN A 186 5.75 15.54 -14.20
N ASP A 187 5.89 16.56 -13.37
CA ASP A 187 7.07 16.77 -12.52
C ASP A 187 7.35 15.56 -11.61
N LEU A 188 6.30 14.98 -11.03
CA LEU A 188 6.43 13.79 -10.21
C LEU A 188 6.96 12.59 -11.02
N HIS A 189 6.43 12.34 -12.21
CA HIS A 189 6.89 11.28 -13.09
C HIS A 189 8.35 11.48 -13.48
N GLU A 190 8.72 12.68 -13.92
CA GLU A 190 10.10 13.02 -14.30
C GLU A 190 11.06 12.75 -13.13
N ASN A 191 10.71 13.21 -11.93
CA ASN A 191 11.53 12.98 -10.72
C ASN A 191 11.71 11.49 -10.39
N ILE A 192 10.69 10.66 -10.65
CA ILE A 192 10.78 9.22 -10.40
C ILE A 192 11.60 8.53 -11.49
N PHE A 193 11.26 8.77 -12.76
CA PHE A 193 11.90 8.06 -13.88
C PHE A 193 13.36 8.45 -14.08
N ASN A 194 13.77 9.64 -13.65
CA ASN A 194 15.18 10.05 -13.65
C ASN A 194 16.06 9.29 -12.62
N VAL A 195 15.47 8.63 -11.64
CA VAL A 195 16.25 8.00 -10.56
C VAL A 195 16.06 6.49 -10.45
N ILE A 196 15.01 5.93 -11.07
CA ILE A 196 14.69 4.51 -11.00
C ILE A 196 15.26 3.76 -12.21
N ASN A 197 15.74 2.55 -11.98
CA ASN A 197 16.01 1.64 -13.09
C ASN A 197 14.67 1.12 -13.62
N ILE A 198 14.35 1.40 -14.88
CA ILE A 198 13.08 1.01 -15.52
C ILE A 198 12.85 -0.50 -15.44
N SER A 199 13.90 -1.32 -15.57
CA SER A 199 13.81 -2.79 -15.46
C SER A 199 13.38 -3.28 -14.07
N SER A 200 13.47 -2.44 -13.04
CA SER A 200 12.98 -2.76 -11.70
C SER A 200 11.49 -2.51 -11.53
N ILE A 201 10.84 -1.76 -12.45
CA ILE A 201 9.41 -1.48 -12.37
C ILE A 201 8.63 -2.75 -12.71
N HIS A 202 7.84 -3.24 -11.76
CA HIS A 202 6.93 -4.35 -11.97
C HIS A 202 5.61 -3.87 -12.59
N SER A 203 5.03 -2.82 -12.03
CA SER A 203 3.72 -2.34 -12.45
C SER A 203 3.49 -0.89 -12.01
N ILE A 204 2.67 -0.20 -12.79
CA ILE A 204 2.19 1.15 -12.50
C ILE A 204 0.66 1.09 -12.44
N SER A 205 0.06 1.72 -11.44
CA SER A 205 -1.40 1.85 -11.35
C SER A 205 -1.81 3.29 -11.08
N TYR A 206 -2.92 3.65 -11.69
CA TYR A 206 -3.61 4.92 -11.48
C TYR A 206 -5.03 4.65 -11.01
N GLY A 207 -5.49 5.37 -10.01
CA GLY A 207 -6.85 5.24 -9.51
C GLY A 207 -7.41 6.57 -9.03
N PRO A 208 -8.66 6.93 -9.37
CA PRO A 208 -9.31 8.11 -8.80
C PRO A 208 -9.63 7.88 -7.32
N LEU A 209 -9.80 8.98 -6.58
CA LEU A 209 -10.30 8.92 -5.21
C LEU A 209 -11.72 8.36 -5.20
N ARG A 210 -11.93 7.27 -4.47
CA ARG A 210 -13.23 6.59 -4.37
C ARG A 210 -13.56 6.28 -2.92
N PHE A 211 -14.79 6.60 -2.52
CA PHE A 211 -15.33 6.25 -1.21
C PHE A 211 -16.73 5.69 -1.34
N PRO A 212 -17.13 4.68 -0.55
CA PRO A 212 -18.53 4.40 -0.29
C PRO A 212 -19.22 5.65 0.28
N ILE A 213 -20.44 5.97 -0.18
CA ILE A 213 -21.18 7.19 0.19
C ILE A 213 -21.29 7.35 1.72
N ALA A 214 -21.59 6.26 2.43
CA ALA A 214 -21.69 6.29 3.89
C ALA A 214 -20.36 6.66 4.56
N MET A 215 -19.25 6.17 4.04
CA MET A 215 -17.91 6.48 4.55
C MET A 215 -17.52 7.93 4.25
N TYR A 216 -17.84 8.43 3.05
CA TYR A 216 -17.62 9.82 2.67
C TYR A 216 -18.35 10.78 3.62
N LYS A 217 -19.65 10.51 3.89
CA LYS A 217 -20.44 11.30 4.86
C LYS A 217 -19.82 11.29 6.26
N LYS A 218 -19.36 10.13 6.73
CA LYS A 218 -18.70 9.99 8.03
C LYS A 218 -17.40 10.80 8.10
N ILE A 219 -16.56 10.70 7.07
CA ILE A 219 -15.29 11.44 6.99
C ILE A 219 -15.54 12.95 6.97
N ASN A 220 -16.49 13.42 6.16
CA ASN A 220 -16.87 14.83 6.11
C ASN A 220 -17.39 15.36 7.44
N SER A 221 -18.12 14.56 8.21
CA SER A 221 -18.56 14.97 9.54
C SER A 221 -17.43 15.08 10.56
N MET A 222 -16.39 14.27 10.41
CA MET A 222 -15.19 14.33 11.28
C MET A 222 -14.22 15.45 10.88
N TYR A 223 -14.18 15.82 9.61
CA TYR A 223 -13.24 16.81 9.08
C TYR A 223 -13.93 17.84 8.17
N PRO A 224 -14.86 18.65 8.67
CA PRO A 224 -15.74 19.48 7.84
C PRO A 224 -15.00 20.55 7.02
N VAL A 225 -13.81 20.98 7.44
CA VAL A 225 -13.01 22.02 6.77
C VAL A 225 -12.03 21.47 5.75
N SER A 226 -11.61 20.21 5.89
CA SER A 226 -10.53 19.61 5.08
C SER A 226 -10.98 19.15 3.69
N TYR A 227 -12.27 18.95 3.49
CA TYR A 227 -12.83 18.29 2.29
C TYR A 227 -13.55 19.23 1.32
N THR A 228 -13.61 20.53 1.59
CA THR A 228 -14.23 21.50 0.69
C THR A 228 -13.57 21.58 -0.69
N HIS A 229 -12.38 21.01 -0.86
CA HIS A 229 -11.63 20.99 -2.12
C HIS A 229 -11.51 19.59 -2.76
N LEU A 230 -11.93 18.53 -2.07
CA LEU A 230 -11.95 17.17 -2.62
C LEU A 230 -13.35 16.89 -3.19
N ARG A 231 -13.59 17.28 -4.43
CA ARG A 231 -14.75 16.80 -5.17
C ARG A 231 -14.51 15.33 -5.53
N ALA A 232 -15.09 14.42 -4.76
CA ALA A 232 -15.23 13.03 -5.20
C ALA A 232 -16.18 13.04 -6.41
N HIS A 233 -15.73 12.56 -7.55
CA HIS A 233 -16.64 12.25 -8.63
C HIS A 233 -17.56 11.12 -8.15
N GLU A 234 -18.85 11.42 -8.03
CA GLU A 234 -19.89 10.41 -7.84
C GLU A 234 -19.88 9.52 -9.07
N THR A 235 -19.34 8.33 -8.94
CA THR A 235 -19.66 7.25 -9.87
C THR A 235 -20.92 6.58 -9.31
N PRO A 236 -22.04 6.60 -10.03
CA PRO A 236 -23.18 5.79 -9.65
C PRO A 236 -22.79 4.32 -9.79
N VAL A 237 -22.95 3.55 -8.71
CA VAL A 237 -22.95 2.08 -8.70
C VAL A 237 -24.37 1.64 -8.77
#